data_c04690701a2cd57da68b2d1691b1ec1a
#
_entry.id   c04690701a2cd57da68b2d1691b1ec1a
#
_cell.length_a   1.000
_cell.length_b   1.000
_cell.length_c   1.000
_cell.angle_alpha   90.00
_cell.angle_beta   90.00
_cell.angle_gamma   90.00
#
_symmetry.space_group_name_H-M   'P 1'
#
loop_
_entity.id
_entity.type
_entity.pdbx_description
1 polymer ?
#
loop_
_entity_poly.entity_id
_entity_poly.type
_entity_poly.pdbx_seq_one_letter_code
_entity_poly.pdbx_strand_id
1 'polypeptide(L)'
;LGGRILLTADCTLMSDYRHSEFLGFGTCAPPNFIPDFLYKWLFFPPINNQKGLPTSAPYGLRKIEAQLLKEGFSVKTVSPDNLRKYIVQAQALGIHVMDPFGLGPASSTLAFILKKEPFLAQYFRALLDSPEIRDAKKRGLKIIVGGPGVWQFQYRPKFAEKYGIDCIISGEAERVVGKIFQAAVRGQQLPQYYEISVEDAPKLEEIPDIVCPSVNGLVEIGRGCCRGCSFCSVTLRPLRWYPADKILHEIDVNIAGGNAGTILHAEDVMLYGSNNTIPDDKKLLKLHQAVVKKCEGVTWSHCSLAGVAAKPKLFAQVAEIIRQKQSWWGAEIGIETGSPELAKKIMPAKANPFKAEEWPQVVKTGMGLMHDNWLIPAGTLIVGAPEETEEDVIKTIELMDDLKDVRSLIVPLFFVPMGRLKGEEWFKETQMTNLHQELLAKCLEHGIRWADELIDL
;
A
#
# COMPACT_ATOMS: atom_id res chain seq x y z
N LEU A 1 30.35 9.26 -10.43
CA LEU A 1 29.19 9.87 -11.08
C LEU A 1 28.78 11.09 -10.26
N GLY A 2 29.19 12.31 -10.68
CA GLY A 2 29.13 13.52 -9.84
C GLY A 2 27.80 14.26 -9.79
N GLY A 3 26.68 13.65 -10.14
CA GLY A 3 25.38 14.31 -10.13
C GLY A 3 24.67 14.22 -8.80
N ARG A 4 24.02 15.31 -8.37
CA ARG A 4 23.23 15.34 -7.12
C ARG A 4 21.78 15.03 -7.41
N ILE A 5 21.30 13.94 -6.84
CA ILE A 5 19.93 13.46 -6.95
C ILE A 5 19.23 13.69 -5.60
N LEU A 6 18.01 14.23 -5.65
CA LEU A 6 17.11 14.26 -4.50
C LEU A 6 15.96 13.29 -4.73
N LEU A 7 15.53 12.66 -3.67
CA LEU A 7 14.32 11.85 -3.60
C LEU A 7 13.37 12.45 -2.57
N THR A 8 12.07 12.44 -2.86
CA THR A 8 11.04 12.92 -1.95
C THR A 8 9.69 12.27 -2.25
N ALA A 9 8.71 12.54 -1.40
CA ALA A 9 7.29 12.33 -1.64
C ALA A 9 6.52 13.51 -1.07
N ASP A 10 5.23 13.61 -1.32
CA ASP A 10 4.42 14.63 -0.66
C ASP A 10 4.28 14.35 0.84
N CYS A 11 3.78 15.34 1.60
CA CYS A 11 3.75 15.24 3.06
C CYS A 11 2.78 14.18 3.60
N THR A 12 1.81 13.70 2.80
CA THR A 12 0.92 12.62 3.22
C THR A 12 1.64 11.27 3.26
N LEU A 13 2.63 11.09 2.39
CA LEU A 13 3.47 9.89 2.34
C LEU A 13 4.72 9.99 3.23
N MET A 14 5.14 11.22 3.55
CA MET A 14 6.28 11.47 4.45
C MET A 14 5.79 11.62 5.90
N SER A 15 5.01 10.63 6.35
CA SER A 15 4.44 10.51 7.68
C SER A 15 4.64 9.11 8.23
N ASP A 16 4.71 8.98 9.56
CA ASP A 16 4.67 7.70 10.27
C ASP A 16 3.25 7.33 10.74
N TYR A 17 2.26 8.18 10.43
CA TYR A 17 0.86 7.98 10.80
C TYR A 17 0.68 7.64 12.30
N ARG A 18 1.48 8.25 13.17
CA ARG A 18 1.54 7.95 14.61
C ARG A 18 1.78 6.46 14.89
N HIS A 19 2.61 5.83 14.08
CA HIS A 19 2.93 4.40 14.12
C HIS A 19 1.74 3.46 13.84
N SER A 20 0.66 3.98 13.23
CA SER A 20 -0.52 3.21 12.82
C SER A 20 -0.82 3.38 11.34
N GLU A 21 -0.61 2.34 10.54
CA GLU A 21 -0.95 2.34 9.10
C GLU A 21 -2.44 2.63 8.86
N PHE A 22 -3.32 2.26 9.82
CA PHE A 22 -4.74 2.59 9.73
C PHE A 22 -5.00 4.10 9.67
N LEU A 23 -4.25 4.89 10.41
CA LEU A 23 -4.38 6.35 10.35
C LEU A 23 -3.94 6.90 8.99
N GLY A 24 -3.11 6.16 8.25
CA GLY A 24 -2.74 6.49 6.88
C GLY A 24 -3.94 6.57 5.93
N PHE A 25 -5.02 5.81 6.15
CA PHE A 25 -6.26 5.94 5.40
C PHE A 25 -6.90 7.33 5.52
N GLY A 26 -6.61 8.08 6.59
CA GLY A 26 -7.02 9.47 6.72
C GLY A 26 -6.49 10.36 5.59
N THR A 27 -5.38 10.00 4.95
CA THR A 27 -4.84 10.73 3.78
C THR A 27 -5.72 10.60 2.53
N CYS A 28 -6.50 9.52 2.44
CA CYS A 28 -7.46 9.28 1.37
C CYS A 28 -8.73 10.14 1.52
N ALA A 29 -8.98 10.69 2.72
CA ALA A 29 -10.13 11.57 2.94
C ALA A 29 -9.91 12.95 2.32
N PRO A 30 -10.98 13.61 1.86
CA PRO A 30 -10.93 15.02 1.51
C PRO A 30 -11.03 15.91 2.76
N PRO A 31 -10.70 17.22 2.64
CA PRO A 31 -10.95 18.21 3.68
C PRO A 31 -12.40 18.18 4.15
N ASN A 32 -12.59 18.17 5.46
CA ASN A 32 -13.90 18.07 6.11
C ASN A 32 -14.10 19.24 7.10
N PHE A 33 -14.83 19.01 8.18
CA PHE A 33 -15.10 20.04 9.21
C PHE A 33 -13.91 20.29 10.16
N ILE A 34 -12.90 19.40 10.15
CA ILE A 34 -11.69 19.54 10.97
C ILE A 34 -10.72 20.46 10.22
N PRO A 35 -10.18 21.52 10.84
CA PRO A 35 -9.17 22.36 10.22
C PRO A 35 -7.96 21.54 9.72
N ASP A 36 -7.46 21.84 8.52
CA ASP A 36 -6.41 21.06 7.83
C ASP A 36 -5.17 20.84 8.69
N PHE A 37 -4.73 21.85 9.45
CA PHE A 37 -3.54 21.71 10.31
C PHE A 37 -3.76 20.71 11.44
N LEU A 38 -4.97 20.64 12.01
CA LEU A 38 -5.33 19.70 13.07
C LEU A 38 -5.51 18.30 12.49
N TYR A 39 -6.14 18.20 11.31
CA TYR A 39 -6.29 16.95 10.59
C TYR A 39 -4.92 16.35 10.23
N LYS A 40 -4.01 17.18 9.67
CA LYS A 40 -2.63 16.77 9.38
C LYS A 40 -1.91 16.29 10.65
N TRP A 41 -2.03 17.04 11.74
CA TRP A 41 -1.41 16.67 13.01
C TRP A 41 -1.91 15.32 13.53
N LEU A 42 -3.19 15.01 13.34
CA LEU A 42 -3.82 13.77 13.83
C LEU A 42 -3.46 12.56 12.95
N PHE A 43 -3.62 12.67 11.64
CA PHE A 43 -3.57 11.53 10.73
C PHE A 43 -2.23 11.35 10.02
N PHE A 44 -1.55 12.43 9.65
CA PHE A 44 -0.27 12.35 8.93
C PHE A 44 0.72 13.44 9.37
N PRO A 45 1.13 13.40 10.65
CA PRO A 45 2.16 14.30 11.16
C PRO A 45 3.48 14.09 10.38
N PRO A 46 4.30 15.14 10.23
CA PRO A 46 5.56 15.02 9.52
C PRO A 46 6.54 14.12 10.28
N ILE A 47 7.29 13.30 9.54
CA ILE A 47 8.38 12.50 10.07
C ILE A 47 9.45 13.41 10.70
N ASN A 48 10.03 12.94 11.80
CA ASN A 48 11.17 13.61 12.44
C ASN A 48 12.32 13.81 11.45
N ASN A 49 12.96 14.97 11.53
CA ASN A 49 14.04 15.36 10.63
C ASN A 49 15.33 15.67 11.37
N GLN A 50 16.45 15.18 10.82
CA GLN A 50 17.78 15.59 11.23
C GLN A 50 18.40 16.45 10.13
N LYS A 51 18.54 17.76 10.38
CA LYS A 51 19.03 18.75 9.39
C LYS A 51 18.22 18.81 8.10
N GLY A 52 16.93 18.39 8.12
CA GLY A 52 16.02 18.35 6.97
C GLY A 52 16.04 17.03 6.19
N LEU A 53 16.79 16.04 6.64
CA LEU A 53 16.74 14.67 6.15
C LEU A 53 15.80 13.87 7.06
N PRO A 54 14.79 13.19 6.54
CA PRO A 54 13.84 12.44 7.34
C PRO A 54 14.50 11.21 7.95
N THR A 55 14.16 10.89 9.19
CA THR A 55 14.67 9.70 9.90
C THR A 55 14.15 8.41 9.27
N SER A 56 12.96 8.43 8.68
CA SER A 56 12.39 7.33 7.88
C SER A 56 11.73 7.87 6.63
N ALA A 57 11.45 7.02 5.63
CA ALA A 57 10.76 7.40 4.40
C ALA A 57 9.97 6.20 3.84
N PRO A 58 9.04 6.41 2.88
CA PRO A 58 8.32 5.32 2.24
C PRO A 58 9.27 4.22 1.75
N TYR A 59 8.92 2.96 2.01
CA TYR A 59 9.80 1.82 1.72
C TYR A 59 10.24 1.75 0.25
N GLY A 60 9.31 1.94 -0.70
CA GLY A 60 9.65 1.97 -2.12
C GLY A 60 10.66 3.07 -2.48
N LEU A 61 10.58 4.23 -1.80
CA LEU A 61 11.56 5.31 -1.97
C LEU A 61 12.94 4.90 -1.44
N ARG A 62 12.99 4.19 -0.30
CA ARG A 62 14.24 3.64 0.27
C ARG A 62 14.88 2.60 -0.65
N LYS A 63 14.10 1.79 -1.36
CA LYS A 63 14.62 0.86 -2.37
C LYS A 63 15.30 1.59 -3.54
N ILE A 64 14.68 2.64 -4.04
CA ILE A 64 15.26 3.46 -5.11
C ILE A 64 16.51 4.21 -4.61
N GLU A 65 16.48 4.75 -3.40
CA GLU A 65 17.67 5.35 -2.77
C GLU A 65 18.83 4.35 -2.70
N ALA A 66 18.58 3.15 -2.20
CA ALA A 66 19.59 2.10 -2.07
C ALA A 66 20.16 1.68 -3.43
N GLN A 67 19.30 1.54 -4.45
CA GLN A 67 19.75 1.20 -5.81
C GLN A 67 20.65 2.29 -6.40
N LEU A 68 20.26 3.54 -6.30
CA LEU A 68 21.06 4.67 -6.81
C LEU A 68 22.37 4.82 -6.06
N LEU A 69 22.39 4.64 -4.74
CA LEU A 69 23.62 4.64 -3.94
C LEU A 69 24.56 3.48 -4.34
N LYS A 70 24.03 2.27 -4.54
CA LYS A 70 24.75 1.09 -5.02
C LYS A 70 25.42 1.34 -6.37
N GLU A 71 24.79 2.13 -7.26
CA GLU A 71 25.34 2.52 -8.55
C GLU A 71 26.30 3.74 -8.50
N GLY A 72 26.58 4.27 -7.28
CA GLY A 72 27.57 5.32 -7.06
C GLY A 72 27.07 6.75 -7.28
N PHE A 73 25.74 6.96 -7.27
CA PHE A 73 25.18 8.31 -7.30
C PHE A 73 25.23 9.00 -5.94
N SER A 74 25.34 10.34 -5.95
CA SER A 74 25.14 11.16 -4.75
C SER A 74 23.65 11.43 -4.57
N VAL A 75 23.02 10.69 -3.66
CA VAL A 75 21.56 10.71 -3.43
C VAL A 75 21.24 11.19 -2.02
N LYS A 76 20.17 11.94 -1.88
CA LYS A 76 19.59 12.28 -0.57
C LYS A 76 18.06 12.19 -0.64
N THR A 77 17.47 11.47 0.28
CA THR A 77 16.02 11.57 0.56
C THR A 77 15.79 12.78 1.46
N VAL A 78 14.88 13.67 1.05
CA VAL A 78 14.62 14.96 1.68
C VAL A 78 13.14 15.08 1.99
N SER A 79 12.80 15.57 3.18
CA SER A 79 11.43 15.92 3.52
C SER A 79 10.91 17.05 2.62
N PRO A 80 9.67 17.02 2.14
CA PRO A 80 9.11 18.04 1.26
C PRO A 80 9.24 19.45 1.82
N ASP A 81 9.03 19.63 3.13
CA ASP A 81 9.15 20.92 3.82
C ASP A 81 10.60 21.46 3.86
N ASN A 82 11.58 20.64 3.54
CA ASN A 82 13.00 21.00 3.56
C ASN A 82 13.67 20.99 2.17
N LEU A 83 12.91 20.79 1.10
CA LEU A 83 13.43 20.78 -0.27
C LEU A 83 14.26 22.03 -0.59
N ARG A 84 13.82 23.21 -0.15
CA ARG A 84 14.51 24.49 -0.37
C ARG A 84 15.99 24.47 0.01
N LYS A 85 16.37 23.71 1.05
CA LYS A 85 17.76 23.62 1.53
C LYS A 85 18.69 22.87 0.58
N TYR A 86 18.14 21.95 -0.23
CA TYR A 86 18.94 21.00 -1.01
C TYR A 86 18.78 21.13 -2.51
N ILE A 87 17.60 21.60 -2.98
CA ILE A 87 17.19 21.57 -4.39
C ILE A 87 18.01 22.50 -5.29
N VAL A 88 18.66 23.51 -4.71
CA VAL A 88 19.47 24.47 -5.50
C VAL A 88 20.59 23.79 -6.25
N GLN A 89 21.16 22.73 -5.71
CA GLN A 89 22.29 21.99 -6.27
C GLN A 89 21.88 20.68 -6.94
N ALA A 90 20.57 20.36 -6.92
CA ALA A 90 20.06 19.13 -7.51
C ALA A 90 19.96 19.23 -9.04
N GLN A 91 20.31 18.15 -9.71
CA GLN A 91 20.16 18.00 -11.18
C GLN A 91 18.93 17.14 -11.51
N ALA A 92 18.55 16.23 -10.60
CA ALA A 92 17.36 15.41 -10.73
C ALA A 92 16.63 15.31 -9.40
N LEU A 93 15.29 15.26 -9.49
CA LEU A 93 14.37 15.06 -8.38
C LEU A 93 13.49 13.84 -8.70
N GLY A 94 13.60 12.78 -7.88
CA GLY A 94 12.69 11.66 -7.90
C GLY A 94 11.54 11.88 -6.91
N ILE A 95 10.32 11.70 -7.36
CA ILE A 95 9.10 11.85 -6.53
C ILE A 95 8.37 10.52 -6.48
N HIS A 96 8.19 9.99 -5.28
CA HIS A 96 7.37 8.80 -5.04
C HIS A 96 5.90 9.18 -4.90
N VAL A 97 5.02 8.44 -5.57
CA VAL A 97 3.56 8.66 -5.53
C VAL A 97 2.81 7.37 -5.23
N MET A 98 1.78 7.48 -4.38
CA MET A 98 0.85 6.39 -4.06
C MET A 98 -0.51 6.60 -4.75
N ASP A 99 -1.08 7.78 -4.61
CA ASP A 99 -2.41 8.11 -5.13
C ASP A 99 -2.49 9.60 -5.56
N PRO A 100 -1.70 9.99 -6.60
CA PRO A 100 -1.45 11.39 -6.94
C PRO A 100 -2.68 12.17 -7.40
N PHE A 101 -3.76 11.49 -7.78
CA PHE A 101 -5.00 12.13 -8.25
C PHE A 101 -6.23 11.69 -7.47
N GLY A 102 -6.05 10.92 -6.37
CA GLY A 102 -7.17 10.44 -5.57
C GLY A 102 -8.06 9.44 -6.31
N LEU A 103 -7.47 8.64 -7.19
CA LEU A 103 -8.18 7.65 -8.00
C LEU A 103 -8.07 6.23 -7.43
N GLY A 104 -7.32 6.04 -6.36
CA GLY A 104 -7.27 4.78 -5.63
C GLY A 104 -8.63 4.44 -5.00
N PRO A 105 -8.94 3.15 -4.72
CA PRO A 105 -10.26 2.75 -4.25
C PRO A 105 -10.76 3.51 -3.01
N ALA A 106 -9.94 3.67 -1.98
CA ALA A 106 -10.31 4.41 -0.77
C ALA A 106 -10.55 5.90 -1.06
N SER A 107 -9.62 6.54 -1.77
CA SER A 107 -9.71 7.96 -2.11
C SER A 107 -10.90 8.26 -3.01
N SER A 108 -11.13 7.46 -4.05
CA SER A 108 -12.26 7.65 -4.96
C SER A 108 -13.59 7.45 -4.26
N THR A 109 -13.70 6.48 -3.35
CA THR A 109 -14.90 6.26 -2.53
C THR A 109 -15.18 7.46 -1.63
N LEU A 110 -14.19 7.92 -0.86
CA LEU A 110 -14.37 9.06 0.04
C LEU A 110 -14.59 10.38 -0.73
N ALA A 111 -13.91 10.59 -1.85
CA ALA A 111 -14.15 11.73 -2.73
C ALA A 111 -15.56 11.73 -3.32
N PHE A 112 -16.07 10.55 -3.69
CA PHE A 112 -17.43 10.39 -4.17
C PHE A 112 -18.45 10.78 -3.09
N ILE A 113 -18.30 10.25 -1.86
CA ILE A 113 -19.23 10.52 -0.74
C ILE A 113 -19.18 11.99 -0.33
N LEU A 114 -17.99 12.57 -0.19
CA LEU A 114 -17.79 13.91 0.33
C LEU A 114 -17.74 15.02 -0.75
N LYS A 115 -17.78 14.64 -2.04
CA LYS A 115 -17.76 15.54 -3.22
C LYS A 115 -16.57 16.51 -3.19
N LYS A 116 -15.42 16.10 -2.70
CA LYS A 116 -14.19 16.89 -2.59
C LYS A 116 -12.96 16.04 -2.93
N GLU A 117 -11.89 16.70 -3.35
CA GLU A 117 -10.63 16.07 -3.68
C GLU A 117 -9.88 15.59 -2.41
N PRO A 118 -9.32 14.36 -2.40
CA PRO A 118 -8.58 13.82 -1.26
C PRO A 118 -7.29 14.59 -0.94
N PHE A 119 -6.84 14.50 0.31
CA PHE A 119 -5.60 15.15 0.76
C PHE A 119 -4.37 14.69 -0.04
N LEU A 120 -4.23 13.38 -0.33
CA LEU A 120 -3.14 12.84 -1.16
C LEU A 120 -2.96 13.61 -2.48
N ALA A 121 -4.06 13.80 -3.22
CA ALA A 121 -4.03 14.51 -4.50
C ALA A 121 -3.72 16.01 -4.32
N GLN A 122 -4.28 16.64 -3.28
CA GLN A 122 -4.02 18.05 -3.00
C GLN A 122 -2.55 18.29 -2.64
N TYR A 123 -1.97 17.47 -1.76
CA TYR A 123 -0.58 17.65 -1.32
C TYR A 123 0.44 17.25 -2.37
N PHE A 124 0.15 16.25 -3.22
CA PHE A 124 0.99 15.97 -4.38
C PHE A 124 1.04 17.17 -5.34
N ARG A 125 -0.11 17.77 -5.65
CA ARG A 125 -0.17 18.98 -6.47
C ARG A 125 0.55 20.15 -5.79
N ALA A 126 0.34 20.37 -4.50
CA ALA A 126 1.00 21.43 -3.74
C ALA A 126 2.52 21.28 -3.74
N LEU A 127 3.03 20.05 -3.67
CA LEU A 127 4.46 19.76 -3.79
C LEU A 127 5.01 20.26 -5.13
N LEU A 128 4.35 19.91 -6.25
CA LEU A 128 4.77 20.36 -7.59
C LEU A 128 4.61 21.84 -7.82
N ASP A 129 3.61 22.48 -7.18
CA ASP A 129 3.38 23.91 -7.23
C ASP A 129 4.32 24.73 -6.34
N SER A 130 5.17 24.07 -5.54
CA SER A 130 6.10 24.77 -4.64
C SER A 130 7.07 25.67 -5.42
N PRO A 131 7.35 26.89 -4.93
CA PRO A 131 8.30 27.80 -5.58
C PRO A 131 9.68 27.15 -5.80
N GLU A 132 10.12 26.33 -4.86
CA GLU A 132 11.41 25.65 -4.89
C GLU A 132 11.54 24.74 -6.10
N ILE A 133 10.52 23.92 -6.40
CA ILE A 133 10.51 23.01 -7.55
C ILE A 133 10.38 23.81 -8.84
N ARG A 134 9.47 24.77 -8.91
CA ARG A 134 9.28 25.63 -10.10
C ARG A 134 10.55 26.37 -10.49
N ASP A 135 11.25 26.96 -9.52
CA ASP A 135 12.49 27.69 -9.78
C ASP A 135 13.65 26.76 -10.14
N ALA A 136 13.73 25.58 -9.50
CA ALA A 136 14.71 24.56 -9.87
C ALA A 136 14.45 24.04 -11.31
N LYS A 137 13.20 23.88 -11.70
CA LYS A 137 12.81 23.47 -13.05
C LYS A 137 13.29 24.49 -14.10
N LYS A 138 13.13 25.79 -13.84
CA LYS A 138 13.67 26.86 -14.71
C LYS A 138 15.20 26.77 -14.88
N ARG A 139 15.91 26.24 -13.88
CA ARG A 139 17.36 26.01 -13.92
C ARG A 139 17.77 24.69 -14.57
N GLY A 140 16.81 23.90 -15.08
CA GLY A 140 17.05 22.64 -15.77
C GLY A 140 16.94 21.37 -14.93
N LEU A 141 16.39 21.46 -13.71
CA LEU A 141 16.09 20.27 -12.88
C LEU A 141 15.22 19.27 -13.67
N LYS A 142 15.61 18.01 -13.68
CA LYS A 142 14.81 16.91 -14.21
C LYS A 142 13.94 16.31 -13.13
N ILE A 143 12.63 16.18 -13.40
CA ILE A 143 11.65 15.59 -12.48
C ILE A 143 11.25 14.20 -12.97
N ILE A 144 11.49 13.18 -12.15
CA ILE A 144 11.14 11.79 -12.40
C ILE A 144 10.12 11.36 -11.35
N VAL A 145 8.99 10.81 -11.79
CA VAL A 145 7.92 10.32 -10.90
C VAL A 145 7.85 8.80 -11.00
N GLY A 146 7.76 8.13 -9.85
CA GLY A 146 7.61 6.68 -9.76
C GLY A 146 6.78 6.30 -8.53
N GLY A 147 6.46 5.01 -8.41
CA GLY A 147 5.67 4.48 -7.30
C GLY A 147 4.35 3.86 -7.74
N PRO A 148 3.60 3.24 -6.82
CA PRO A 148 2.40 2.45 -7.16
C PRO A 148 1.27 3.27 -7.78
N GLY A 149 1.23 4.60 -7.58
CA GLY A 149 0.18 5.48 -8.10
C GLY A 149 0.37 5.97 -9.53
N VAL A 150 1.48 5.64 -10.22
CA VAL A 150 1.79 6.20 -11.55
C VAL A 150 0.79 5.80 -12.63
N TRP A 151 0.07 4.70 -12.46
CA TRP A 151 -1.00 4.28 -13.39
C TRP A 151 -2.09 5.36 -13.56
N GLN A 152 -2.26 6.24 -12.59
CA GLN A 152 -3.26 7.29 -12.63
C GLN A 152 -2.97 8.38 -13.67
N PHE A 153 -1.71 8.56 -14.07
CA PHE A 153 -1.33 9.57 -15.07
C PHE A 153 -1.99 9.33 -16.44
N GLN A 154 -2.35 8.09 -16.77
CA GLN A 154 -3.10 7.78 -17.98
C GLN A 154 -4.47 8.49 -18.03
N TYR A 155 -5.07 8.76 -16.88
CA TYR A 155 -6.34 9.49 -16.76
C TYR A 155 -6.16 11.02 -16.71
N ARG A 156 -4.92 11.49 -16.63
CA ARG A 156 -4.53 12.91 -16.58
C ARG A 156 -3.32 13.18 -17.48
N PRO A 157 -3.37 12.87 -18.79
CA PRO A 157 -2.19 12.87 -19.67
C PRO A 157 -1.50 14.25 -19.78
N LYS A 158 -2.27 15.35 -19.72
CA LYS A 158 -1.73 16.72 -19.77
C LYS A 158 -1.08 17.18 -18.46
N PHE A 159 -1.23 16.43 -17.37
CA PHE A 159 -0.70 16.83 -16.07
C PHE A 159 0.84 16.83 -16.06
N ALA A 160 1.45 15.82 -16.62
CA ALA A 160 2.91 15.71 -16.70
C ALA A 160 3.53 16.91 -17.45
N GLU A 161 2.95 17.29 -18.58
CA GLU A 161 3.37 18.45 -19.35
C GLU A 161 3.20 19.75 -18.55
N LYS A 162 2.02 19.96 -17.96
CA LYS A 162 1.69 21.16 -17.16
C LYS A 162 2.71 21.40 -16.05
N TYR A 163 3.15 20.35 -15.36
CA TYR A 163 4.09 20.45 -14.22
C TYR A 163 5.54 20.18 -14.61
N GLY A 164 5.82 19.98 -15.90
CA GLY A 164 7.16 19.74 -16.40
C GLY A 164 7.81 18.46 -15.87
N ILE A 165 7.02 17.42 -15.65
CA ILE A 165 7.51 16.08 -15.29
C ILE A 165 8.21 15.51 -16.52
N ASP A 166 9.50 15.18 -16.39
CA ASP A 166 10.33 14.73 -17.52
C ASP A 166 10.19 13.23 -17.79
N CYS A 167 9.90 12.43 -16.75
CA CYS A 167 9.73 10.99 -16.91
C CYS A 167 8.78 10.42 -15.83
N ILE A 168 7.91 9.52 -16.24
CA ILE A 168 7.06 8.71 -15.36
C ILE A 168 7.51 7.26 -15.52
N ILE A 169 7.93 6.62 -14.42
CA ILE A 169 8.39 5.23 -14.42
C ILE A 169 7.27 4.34 -13.86
N SER A 170 6.77 3.43 -14.67
CA SER A 170 5.76 2.44 -14.31
C SER A 170 6.37 1.05 -14.21
N GLY A 171 6.16 0.37 -13.10
CA GLY A 171 6.69 -0.97 -12.83
C GLY A 171 7.83 -0.99 -11.81
N GLU A 172 8.51 -2.13 -11.70
CA GLU A 172 9.60 -2.34 -10.76
C GLU A 172 10.92 -1.78 -11.32
N ALA A 173 11.36 -0.64 -10.81
CA ALA A 173 12.35 0.22 -11.44
C ALA A 173 13.83 -0.12 -11.15
N GLU A 174 14.11 -1.09 -10.28
CA GLU A 174 15.47 -1.34 -9.77
C GLU A 174 16.51 -1.56 -10.86
N ARG A 175 16.15 -2.23 -11.98
CA ARG A 175 17.07 -2.51 -13.10
C ARG A 175 17.33 -1.31 -14.02
N VAL A 176 16.46 -0.30 -14.00
CA VAL A 176 16.48 0.78 -15.00
C VAL A 176 16.69 2.17 -14.38
N VAL A 177 16.41 2.33 -13.10
CA VAL A 177 16.39 3.63 -12.42
C VAL A 177 17.72 4.36 -12.54
N GLY A 178 18.86 3.66 -12.42
CA GLY A 178 20.17 4.27 -12.54
C GLY A 178 20.43 4.85 -13.94
N LYS A 179 20.03 4.16 -15.00
CA LYS A 179 20.17 4.68 -16.38
C LYS A 179 19.34 5.94 -16.60
N ILE A 180 18.10 5.95 -16.07
CA ILE A 180 17.19 7.10 -16.18
C ILE A 180 17.76 8.31 -15.43
N PHE A 181 18.21 8.11 -14.19
CA PHE A 181 18.81 9.19 -13.40
C PHE A 181 20.16 9.63 -13.95
N GLN A 182 20.94 8.75 -14.55
CA GLN A 182 22.18 9.13 -15.25
C GLN A 182 21.90 10.07 -16.43
N ALA A 183 20.90 9.75 -17.26
CA ALA A 183 20.47 10.60 -18.37
C ALA A 183 19.93 11.95 -17.86
N ALA A 184 19.14 11.93 -16.78
CA ALA A 184 18.62 13.13 -16.12
C ALA A 184 19.72 14.07 -15.63
N VAL A 185 20.70 13.54 -14.90
CA VAL A 185 21.84 14.31 -14.38
C VAL A 185 22.69 14.91 -15.49
N ARG A 186 22.78 14.25 -16.64
CA ARG A 186 23.47 14.75 -17.84
C ARG A 186 22.63 15.76 -18.64
N GLY A 187 21.42 16.09 -18.20
CA GLY A 187 20.51 17.00 -18.89
C GLY A 187 19.96 16.44 -20.22
N GLN A 188 20.04 15.13 -20.41
CA GLN A 188 19.54 14.47 -21.62
C GLN A 188 18.01 14.44 -21.64
N GLN A 189 17.45 14.30 -22.82
CA GLN A 189 16.01 14.07 -22.98
C GLN A 189 15.64 12.69 -22.43
N LEU A 190 14.54 12.63 -21.66
CA LEU A 190 13.99 11.40 -21.10
C LEU A 190 12.71 11.02 -21.83
N PRO A 191 12.38 9.72 -21.93
CA PRO A 191 11.05 9.32 -22.35
C PRO A 191 10.03 9.80 -21.31
N GLN A 192 8.96 10.43 -21.77
CA GLN A 192 7.93 10.94 -20.85
C GLN A 192 7.27 9.82 -20.06
N TYR A 193 7.15 8.62 -20.64
CA TYR A 193 6.65 7.41 -20.00
C TYR A 193 7.65 6.27 -20.21
N TYR A 194 8.03 5.62 -19.14
CA TYR A 194 8.89 4.44 -19.18
C TYR A 194 8.15 3.28 -18.50
N GLU A 195 7.59 2.39 -19.30
CA GLU A 195 6.88 1.23 -18.80
C GLU A 195 7.83 0.02 -18.74
N ILE A 196 7.86 -0.63 -17.57
CA ILE A 196 8.65 -1.84 -17.33
C ILE A 196 7.69 -3.00 -17.40
N SER A 197 7.92 -3.91 -18.33
CA SER A 197 7.09 -5.09 -18.48
C SER A 197 7.24 -6.06 -17.29
N VAL A 198 6.30 -6.97 -17.15
CA VAL A 198 6.36 -8.01 -16.10
C VAL A 198 7.55 -8.94 -16.31
N GLU A 199 7.90 -9.20 -17.57
CA GLU A 199 9.06 -10.02 -17.97
C GLU A 199 10.39 -9.36 -17.60
N ASP A 200 10.42 -8.04 -17.56
CA ASP A 200 11.58 -7.24 -17.17
C ASP A 200 11.68 -6.98 -15.65
N ALA A 201 10.76 -7.54 -14.87
CA ALA A 201 10.79 -7.42 -13.41
C ALA A 201 12.13 -7.91 -12.84
N PRO A 202 12.70 -7.21 -11.84
CA PRO A 202 13.99 -7.59 -11.25
C PRO A 202 13.90 -8.94 -10.56
N LYS A 203 14.99 -9.71 -10.64
CA LYS A 203 15.16 -10.90 -9.81
C LYS A 203 15.46 -10.48 -8.36
N LEU A 204 15.30 -11.41 -7.41
CA LEU A 204 15.49 -11.10 -5.98
C LEU A 204 16.87 -10.54 -5.66
N GLU A 205 17.91 -11.04 -6.30
CA GLU A 205 19.31 -10.62 -6.13
C GLU A 205 19.61 -9.22 -6.74
N GLU A 206 18.74 -8.75 -7.63
CA GLU A 206 18.86 -7.43 -8.24
C GLU A 206 18.19 -6.34 -7.38
N ILE A 207 17.33 -6.74 -6.44
CA ILE A 207 16.62 -5.81 -5.56
C ILE A 207 17.52 -5.50 -4.35
N PRO A 208 17.97 -4.26 -4.14
CA PRO A 208 18.86 -3.90 -3.04
C PRO A 208 18.17 -4.00 -1.69
N ASP A 209 18.95 -4.18 -0.62
CA ASP A 209 18.46 -3.93 0.72
C ASP A 209 18.37 -2.43 0.98
N ILE A 210 17.44 -2.01 1.83
CA ILE A 210 17.38 -0.61 2.26
C ILE A 210 18.62 -0.29 3.11
N VAL A 211 19.10 0.96 3.00
CA VAL A 211 20.26 1.45 3.75
C VAL A 211 19.90 2.50 4.80
N CYS A 212 18.66 2.96 4.76
CA CYS A 212 18.06 3.88 5.73
C CYS A 212 16.65 3.41 6.10
N PRO A 213 16.13 3.77 7.27
CA PRO A 213 14.87 3.26 7.79
C PRO A 213 13.67 3.58 6.92
N SER A 214 12.77 2.63 6.83
CA SER A 214 11.43 2.79 6.26
C SER A 214 10.43 3.29 7.30
N VAL A 215 9.33 3.90 6.84
CA VAL A 215 8.20 4.29 7.70
C VAL A 215 7.69 3.05 8.43
N ASN A 216 7.43 3.19 9.73
CA ASN A 216 6.91 2.17 10.63
C ASN A 216 7.68 0.83 10.62
N GLY A 217 8.95 0.84 10.19
CA GLY A 217 9.74 -0.38 10.12
C GLY A 217 9.25 -1.38 9.08
N LEU A 218 8.52 -0.94 8.05
CA LEU A 218 8.02 -1.81 6.99
C LEU A 218 9.16 -2.51 6.26
N VAL A 219 9.05 -3.83 6.12
CA VAL A 219 9.98 -4.68 5.39
C VAL A 219 9.22 -5.60 4.45
N GLU A 220 9.58 -5.58 3.19
CA GLU A 220 9.01 -6.45 2.17
C GLU A 220 9.54 -7.89 2.34
N ILE A 221 8.63 -8.86 2.46
CA ILE A 221 8.98 -10.28 2.58
C ILE A 221 8.71 -11.06 1.29
N GLY A 222 7.97 -10.46 0.35
CA GLY A 222 7.68 -11.02 -0.95
C GLY A 222 6.99 -10.04 -1.87
N ARG A 223 7.04 -10.31 -3.17
CA ARG A 223 6.37 -9.53 -4.23
C ARG A 223 5.52 -10.44 -5.09
N GLY A 224 4.40 -9.90 -5.59
CA GLY A 224 3.47 -10.62 -6.44
C GLY A 224 2.50 -11.48 -5.65
N CYS A 225 1.49 -12.03 -6.35
CA CYS A 225 0.44 -12.84 -5.76
C CYS A 225 0.03 -13.96 -6.70
N CYS A 226 -0.22 -15.17 -6.17
CA CYS A 226 -0.61 -16.34 -6.95
C CYS A 226 -2.14 -16.48 -7.12
N ARG A 227 -2.97 -15.60 -6.52
CA ARG A 227 -4.43 -15.78 -6.45
C ARG A 227 -5.18 -15.32 -7.71
N GLY A 228 -4.60 -14.47 -8.55
CA GLY A 228 -5.12 -14.16 -9.88
C GLY A 228 -6.45 -13.38 -9.93
N CYS A 229 -6.80 -12.60 -8.90
CA CYS A 229 -8.00 -11.77 -8.89
C CYS A 229 -8.01 -10.80 -10.09
N SER A 230 -9.13 -10.72 -10.81
CA SER A 230 -9.22 -9.97 -12.07
C SER A 230 -9.08 -8.45 -11.90
N PHE A 231 -9.53 -7.91 -10.76
CA PHE A 231 -9.46 -6.50 -10.41
C PHE A 231 -8.09 -6.05 -9.87
N CYS A 232 -7.18 -6.98 -9.59
CA CYS A 232 -5.92 -6.68 -8.92
C CYS A 232 -4.73 -6.64 -9.89
N SER A 233 -3.97 -5.53 -9.90
CA SER A 233 -2.77 -5.38 -10.73
C SER A 233 -1.57 -6.19 -10.21
N VAL A 234 -1.53 -6.50 -8.92
CA VAL A 234 -0.40 -7.21 -8.30
C VAL A 234 -0.29 -8.66 -8.75
N THR A 235 -1.43 -9.28 -9.09
CA THR A 235 -1.45 -10.65 -9.61
C THR A 235 -0.76 -10.80 -10.97
N LEU A 236 -0.49 -9.69 -11.64
CA LEU A 236 0.27 -9.67 -12.89
C LEU A 236 1.77 -9.75 -12.67
N ARG A 237 2.25 -9.59 -11.42
CA ARG A 237 3.66 -9.67 -11.06
C ARG A 237 4.06 -11.08 -10.68
N PRO A 238 5.28 -11.55 -11.02
CA PRO A 238 5.76 -12.87 -10.60
C PRO A 238 5.88 -12.94 -9.07
N LEU A 239 5.39 -14.04 -8.49
CA LEU A 239 5.54 -14.30 -7.06
C LEU A 239 7.00 -14.62 -6.73
N ARG A 240 7.58 -13.86 -5.79
CA ARG A 240 8.97 -14.02 -5.31
C ARG A 240 9.01 -13.79 -3.82
N TRP A 241 9.62 -14.70 -3.06
CA TRP A 241 9.79 -14.57 -1.61
C TRP A 241 11.23 -14.22 -1.26
N TYR A 242 11.42 -13.18 -0.48
CA TYR A 242 12.75 -12.83 0.02
C TYR A 242 13.25 -13.89 1.01
N PRO A 243 14.55 -14.22 1.00
CA PRO A 243 15.14 -15.08 2.02
C PRO A 243 15.15 -14.39 3.39
N ALA A 244 15.05 -15.19 4.45
CA ALA A 244 14.88 -14.65 5.81
C ALA A 244 16.05 -13.77 6.28
N ASP A 245 17.27 -14.05 5.85
CA ASP A 245 18.46 -13.25 6.16
C ASP A 245 18.36 -11.83 5.61
N LYS A 246 17.87 -11.68 4.38
CA LYS A 246 17.59 -10.36 3.76
C LYS A 246 16.53 -9.60 4.55
N ILE A 247 15.43 -10.25 4.90
CA ILE A 247 14.35 -9.65 5.70
C ILE A 247 14.89 -9.18 7.05
N LEU A 248 15.65 -10.03 7.74
CA LEU A 248 16.22 -9.71 9.05
C LEU A 248 17.29 -8.61 8.98
N HIS A 249 18.03 -8.51 7.88
CA HIS A 249 18.96 -7.41 7.66
C HIS A 249 18.24 -6.05 7.53
N GLU A 250 17.16 -5.99 6.77
CA GLU A 250 16.36 -4.74 6.65
C GLU A 250 15.64 -4.39 7.95
N ILE A 251 15.22 -5.37 8.75
CA ILE A 251 14.73 -5.14 10.12
C ILE A 251 15.85 -4.50 10.98
N ASP A 252 17.09 -4.98 10.88
CA ASP A 252 18.22 -4.38 11.62
C ASP A 252 18.46 -2.92 11.22
N VAL A 253 18.33 -2.58 9.92
CA VAL A 253 18.41 -1.18 9.46
C VAL A 253 17.31 -0.33 10.08
N ASN A 254 16.10 -0.85 10.17
CA ASN A 254 14.95 -0.15 10.77
C ASN A 254 15.14 0.04 12.28
N ILE A 255 15.60 -0.98 13.00
CA ILE A 255 15.89 -0.91 14.45
C ILE A 255 17.00 0.10 14.72
N ALA A 256 18.09 0.08 13.95
CA ALA A 256 19.18 1.04 14.06
C ALA A 256 18.72 2.50 13.84
N GLY A 257 17.63 2.69 13.09
CA GLY A 257 16.98 3.98 12.88
C GLY A 257 15.92 4.36 13.90
N GLY A 258 15.71 3.53 14.93
CA GLY A 258 14.79 3.82 16.05
C GLY A 258 13.40 3.19 15.95
N ASN A 259 13.13 2.35 14.92
CA ASN A 259 11.87 1.61 14.85
C ASN A 259 11.94 0.37 15.77
N ALA A 260 11.10 0.32 16.80
CA ALA A 260 11.04 -0.81 17.71
C ALA A 260 10.22 -2.00 17.12
N GLY A 261 9.24 -1.71 16.27
CA GLY A 261 8.38 -2.67 15.60
C GLY A 261 8.69 -2.85 14.13
N THR A 262 8.02 -3.81 13.49
CA THR A 262 8.10 -4.05 12.04
C THR A 262 6.74 -4.40 11.44
N ILE A 263 6.53 -3.97 10.20
CA ILE A 263 5.42 -4.42 9.36
C ILE A 263 5.99 -5.38 8.32
N LEU A 264 5.60 -6.64 8.39
CA LEU A 264 5.94 -7.61 7.36
C LEU A 264 5.01 -7.40 6.15
N HIS A 265 5.59 -7.02 5.02
CA HIS A 265 4.83 -6.66 3.82
C HIS A 265 4.92 -7.74 2.73
N ALA A 266 3.77 -8.26 2.36
CA ALA A 266 3.49 -9.04 1.15
C ALA A 266 1.99 -8.96 0.88
N GLU A 267 1.57 -9.32 -0.32
CA GLU A 267 0.14 -9.41 -0.68
C GLU A 267 -0.60 -10.53 0.08
N ASP A 268 0.12 -11.48 0.62
CA ASP A 268 -0.39 -12.55 1.47
C ASP A 268 0.74 -13.10 2.36
N VAL A 269 0.93 -12.47 3.52
CA VAL A 269 1.99 -12.85 4.47
C VAL A 269 1.83 -14.30 4.94
N MET A 270 0.58 -14.79 5.04
CA MET A 270 0.31 -16.19 5.43
C MET A 270 0.94 -17.22 4.48
N LEU A 271 1.18 -16.82 3.21
CA LEU A 271 1.81 -17.67 2.20
C LEU A 271 3.33 -17.56 2.12
N TYR A 272 4.00 -16.90 3.07
CA TYR A 272 5.45 -16.72 3.01
C TYR A 272 6.19 -18.01 2.71
N GLY A 273 6.99 -17.99 1.65
CA GLY A 273 7.81 -19.10 1.21
C GLY A 273 7.07 -20.22 0.49
N SER A 274 5.75 -20.14 0.34
CA SER A 274 4.95 -21.09 -0.46
C SER A 274 4.97 -20.70 -1.94
N ASN A 275 4.95 -21.71 -2.80
CA ASN A 275 4.82 -21.55 -4.26
C ASN A 275 3.38 -21.79 -4.75
N ASN A 276 2.44 -21.98 -3.85
CA ASN A 276 1.03 -22.22 -4.13
C ASN A 276 0.15 -21.51 -3.10
N THR A 277 -1.14 -21.81 -3.05
CA THR A 277 -2.12 -21.19 -2.16
C THR A 277 -2.23 -21.84 -0.77
N ILE A 278 -1.35 -22.78 -0.43
CA ILE A 278 -1.30 -23.44 0.88
C ILE A 278 -0.07 -22.93 1.65
N PRO A 279 -0.24 -22.44 2.89
CA PRO A 279 0.86 -21.95 3.71
C PRO A 279 1.95 -23.00 3.99
N ASP A 280 3.22 -22.58 3.99
CA ASP A 280 4.38 -23.39 4.39
C ASP A 280 4.62 -23.25 5.90
N ASP A 281 4.22 -24.25 6.66
CA ASP A 281 4.29 -24.26 8.13
C ASP A 281 5.70 -23.95 8.64
N LYS A 282 6.72 -24.58 8.07
CA LYS A 282 8.11 -24.47 8.56
C LYS A 282 8.70 -23.10 8.30
N LYS A 283 8.51 -22.58 7.08
CA LYS A 283 9.09 -21.30 6.68
C LYS A 283 8.41 -20.16 7.42
N LEU A 284 7.08 -20.18 7.53
CA LEU A 284 6.31 -19.13 8.20
C LEU A 284 6.66 -19.07 9.68
N LEU A 285 6.66 -20.19 10.40
CA LEU A 285 7.03 -20.25 11.82
C LEU A 285 8.47 -19.80 12.06
N LYS A 286 9.42 -20.29 11.23
CA LYS A 286 10.83 -19.90 11.36
C LYS A 286 11.05 -18.41 11.17
N LEU A 287 10.36 -17.78 10.19
CA LEU A 287 10.43 -16.33 9.98
C LEU A 287 9.94 -15.59 11.22
N HIS A 288 8.73 -15.90 11.71
CA HIS A 288 8.12 -15.17 12.83
C HIS A 288 8.92 -15.35 14.12
N GLN A 289 9.43 -16.55 14.41
CA GLN A 289 10.33 -16.80 15.54
C GLN A 289 11.60 -15.93 15.48
N ALA A 290 12.16 -15.73 14.28
CA ALA A 290 13.35 -14.90 14.11
C ALA A 290 13.02 -13.41 14.24
N VAL A 291 11.91 -12.95 13.68
CA VAL A 291 11.46 -11.55 13.71
C VAL A 291 11.13 -11.10 15.13
N VAL A 292 10.32 -11.87 15.89
CA VAL A 292 9.91 -11.53 17.26
C VAL A 292 11.09 -11.44 18.21
N LYS A 293 12.20 -12.15 17.96
CA LYS A 293 13.44 -12.00 18.76
C LYS A 293 14.08 -10.63 18.58
N LYS A 294 13.88 -9.96 17.44
CA LYS A 294 14.48 -8.66 17.11
C LYS A 294 13.55 -7.49 17.42
N CYS A 295 12.26 -7.63 17.19
CA CYS A 295 11.28 -6.56 17.28
C CYS A 295 10.46 -6.60 18.56
N GLU A 296 10.00 -5.45 19.02
CA GLU A 296 9.06 -5.31 20.14
C GLU A 296 7.60 -5.51 19.69
N GLY A 297 7.30 -5.19 18.42
CA GLY A 297 6.00 -5.39 17.78
C GLY A 297 6.13 -5.90 16.36
N VAL A 298 5.19 -6.74 15.95
CA VAL A 298 5.10 -7.30 14.60
C VAL A 298 3.66 -7.21 14.11
N THR A 299 3.45 -6.67 12.92
CA THR A 299 2.14 -6.67 12.25
C THR A 299 2.30 -7.08 10.79
N TRP A 300 1.22 -7.44 10.15
CA TRP A 300 1.21 -7.79 8.73
C TRP A 300 0.60 -6.66 7.92
N SER A 301 1.09 -6.46 6.70
CA SER A 301 0.40 -5.56 5.79
C SER A 301 -0.90 -6.20 5.29
N HIS A 302 -0.80 -7.39 4.71
CA HIS A 302 -1.96 -8.10 4.13
C HIS A 302 -1.88 -9.59 4.40
N CYS A 303 -3.05 -10.24 4.50
CA CYS A 303 -3.13 -11.69 4.43
C CYS A 303 -4.47 -12.14 3.82
N SER A 304 -4.51 -13.38 3.37
CA SER A 304 -5.72 -13.96 2.81
C SER A 304 -6.51 -14.75 3.85
N LEU A 305 -7.82 -14.56 3.86
CA LEU A 305 -8.76 -15.36 4.67
C LEU A 305 -8.65 -16.86 4.35
N ALA A 306 -8.47 -17.20 3.07
CA ALA A 306 -8.31 -18.60 2.64
C ALA A 306 -7.02 -19.24 3.17
N GLY A 307 -5.91 -18.50 3.25
CA GLY A 307 -4.67 -19.00 3.86
C GLY A 307 -4.85 -19.29 5.34
N VAL A 308 -5.53 -18.38 6.07
CA VAL A 308 -5.85 -18.54 7.49
C VAL A 308 -6.80 -19.74 7.71
N ALA A 309 -7.90 -19.82 6.97
CA ALA A 309 -8.88 -20.88 7.07
C ALA A 309 -8.31 -22.26 6.70
N ALA A 310 -7.35 -22.33 5.76
CA ALA A 310 -6.71 -23.58 5.35
C ALA A 310 -5.78 -24.18 6.41
N LYS A 311 -5.20 -23.32 7.29
CA LYS A 311 -4.21 -23.72 8.28
C LYS A 311 -4.47 -23.10 9.66
N PRO A 312 -5.63 -23.40 10.31
CA PRO A 312 -6.02 -22.73 11.56
C PRO A 312 -5.00 -22.95 12.69
N LYS A 313 -4.44 -24.15 12.81
CA LYS A 313 -3.41 -24.44 13.83
C LYS A 313 -2.11 -23.67 13.59
N LEU A 314 -1.67 -23.56 12.35
CA LEU A 314 -0.50 -22.76 11.99
C LEU A 314 -0.72 -21.27 12.31
N PHE A 315 -1.89 -20.74 11.94
CA PHE A 315 -2.26 -19.37 12.23
C PHE A 315 -2.24 -19.07 13.74
N ALA A 316 -2.84 -19.96 14.54
CA ALA A 316 -2.81 -19.83 16.00
C ALA A 316 -1.39 -19.87 16.56
N GLN A 317 -0.50 -20.74 16.07
CA GLN A 317 0.90 -20.78 16.46
C GLN A 317 1.66 -19.49 16.09
N VAL A 318 1.40 -18.92 14.92
CA VAL A 318 2.00 -17.63 14.53
C VAL A 318 1.50 -16.52 15.42
N ALA A 319 0.20 -16.48 15.71
CA ALA A 319 -0.40 -15.51 16.63
C ALA A 319 0.19 -15.62 18.04
N GLU A 320 0.38 -16.82 18.55
CA GLU A 320 1.02 -17.07 19.86
C GLU A 320 2.46 -16.51 19.87
N ILE A 321 3.23 -16.71 18.80
CA ILE A 321 4.59 -16.17 18.67
C ILE A 321 4.57 -14.64 18.69
N ILE A 322 3.70 -14.01 17.89
CA ILE A 322 3.59 -12.54 17.79
C ILE A 322 3.15 -11.96 19.13
N ARG A 323 2.17 -12.56 19.80
CA ARG A 323 1.57 -12.09 21.05
C ARG A 323 2.44 -12.28 22.30
N GLN A 324 3.64 -12.83 22.17
CA GLN A 324 4.61 -12.85 23.28
C GLN A 324 5.01 -11.45 23.76
N LYS A 325 4.91 -10.43 22.89
CA LYS A 325 5.34 -9.06 23.18
C LYS A 325 4.26 -8.00 22.99
N GLN A 326 3.11 -8.35 22.46
CA GLN A 326 2.01 -7.43 22.18
C GLN A 326 0.65 -8.11 22.39
N SER A 327 -0.36 -7.35 22.76
CA SER A 327 -1.72 -7.88 23.05
C SER A 327 -2.52 -8.15 21.76
N TRP A 328 -2.34 -7.34 20.74
CA TRP A 328 -3.03 -7.41 19.45
C TRP A 328 -2.09 -7.11 18.29
N TRP A 329 -2.53 -7.36 17.09
CA TRP A 329 -1.82 -7.09 15.83
C TRP A 329 -2.82 -6.89 14.70
N GLY A 330 -2.39 -6.37 13.56
CA GLY A 330 -3.27 -5.99 12.46
C GLY A 330 -2.87 -6.58 11.12
N ALA A 331 -3.83 -6.62 10.19
CA ALA A 331 -3.62 -6.88 8.77
C ALA A 331 -4.78 -6.32 7.94
N GLU A 332 -4.48 -5.90 6.72
CA GLU A 332 -5.52 -5.67 5.71
C GLU A 332 -5.91 -6.99 5.06
N ILE A 333 -7.21 -7.17 4.81
CA ILE A 333 -7.74 -8.36 4.17
C ILE A 333 -8.78 -7.99 3.11
N GLY A 334 -8.83 -8.73 2.02
CA GLY A 334 -9.87 -8.55 1.03
C GLY A 334 -11.00 -9.54 1.24
N ILE A 335 -12.17 -9.07 1.65
CA ILE A 335 -13.43 -9.82 1.66
C ILE A 335 -14.07 -9.77 0.28
N GLU A 336 -14.10 -8.60 -0.29
CA GLU A 336 -14.58 -8.17 -1.62
C GLU A 336 -16.08 -8.34 -1.82
N THR A 337 -16.65 -9.51 -1.56
CA THR A 337 -18.07 -9.81 -1.70
C THR A 337 -18.51 -10.96 -0.81
N GLY A 338 -19.76 -10.98 -0.41
CA GLY A 338 -20.42 -12.13 0.21
C GLY A 338 -21.05 -13.10 -0.80
N SER A 339 -21.02 -12.78 -2.09
CA SER A 339 -21.63 -13.63 -3.13
C SER A 339 -20.68 -14.68 -3.66
N PRO A 340 -21.04 -15.98 -3.59
CA PRO A 340 -20.31 -17.04 -4.27
C PRO A 340 -20.19 -16.86 -5.79
N GLU A 341 -21.28 -16.37 -6.40
CA GLU A 341 -21.35 -16.21 -7.86
C GLU A 341 -20.43 -15.09 -8.33
N LEU A 342 -20.43 -13.94 -7.65
CA LEU A 342 -19.52 -12.85 -7.96
C LEU A 342 -18.07 -13.24 -7.66
N ALA A 343 -17.80 -13.92 -6.54
CA ALA A 343 -16.48 -14.42 -6.20
C ALA A 343 -15.90 -15.33 -7.30
N LYS A 344 -16.73 -16.22 -7.85
CA LYS A 344 -16.34 -17.11 -8.95
C LYS A 344 -16.01 -16.34 -10.24
N LYS A 345 -16.68 -15.23 -10.51
CA LYS A 345 -16.43 -14.40 -11.70
C LYS A 345 -15.14 -13.58 -11.58
N ILE A 346 -14.97 -12.85 -10.48
CA ILE A 346 -13.90 -11.84 -10.37
C ILE A 346 -12.64 -12.32 -9.64
N MET A 347 -12.74 -13.39 -8.82
CA MET A 347 -11.64 -13.85 -7.98
C MET A 347 -11.66 -15.39 -7.71
N PRO A 348 -11.80 -16.24 -8.74
CA PRO A 348 -12.06 -17.68 -8.55
C PRO A 348 -10.96 -18.40 -7.75
N ALA A 349 -9.72 -17.96 -7.85
CA ALA A 349 -8.59 -18.56 -7.13
C ALA A 349 -8.31 -17.91 -5.76
N LYS A 350 -9.06 -16.86 -5.37
CA LYS A 350 -8.88 -16.23 -4.06
C LYS A 350 -9.28 -17.15 -2.92
N ALA A 351 -10.28 -18.00 -3.13
CA ALA A 351 -10.73 -18.98 -2.16
C ALA A 351 -9.78 -20.19 -2.01
N ASN A 352 -8.88 -20.45 -2.98
CA ASN A 352 -8.02 -21.61 -2.93
C ASN A 352 -7.26 -21.77 -1.58
N PRO A 353 -7.21 -22.98 -1.00
CA PRO A 353 -7.52 -24.29 -1.58
C PRO A 353 -9.01 -24.70 -1.58
N PHE A 354 -9.90 -23.86 -1.10
CA PHE A 354 -11.36 -24.06 -1.16
C PHE A 354 -11.90 -23.70 -2.54
N LYS A 355 -13.16 -24.06 -2.80
CA LYS A 355 -13.84 -23.65 -4.03
C LYS A 355 -14.36 -22.22 -3.89
N ALA A 356 -14.54 -21.52 -5.02
CA ALA A 356 -15.06 -20.16 -5.02
C ALA A 356 -16.48 -20.07 -4.42
N GLU A 357 -17.28 -21.11 -4.60
CA GLU A 357 -18.63 -21.23 -4.04
C GLU A 357 -18.65 -21.28 -2.50
N GLU A 358 -17.54 -21.68 -1.88
CA GLU A 358 -17.38 -21.73 -0.41
C GLU A 358 -16.91 -20.39 0.16
N TRP A 359 -16.72 -19.35 -0.66
CA TRP A 359 -16.10 -18.11 -0.26
C TRP A 359 -16.73 -17.45 0.98
N PRO A 360 -18.08 -17.31 1.12
CA PRO A 360 -18.66 -16.75 2.34
C PRO A 360 -18.32 -17.55 3.60
N GLN A 361 -18.26 -18.87 3.50
CA GLN A 361 -17.85 -19.71 4.63
C GLN A 361 -16.36 -19.57 4.96
N VAL A 362 -15.51 -19.43 3.92
CA VAL A 362 -14.08 -19.14 4.10
C VAL A 362 -13.88 -17.80 4.82
N VAL A 363 -14.66 -16.78 4.44
CA VAL A 363 -14.63 -15.46 5.11
C VAL A 363 -15.02 -15.61 6.58
N LYS A 364 -16.16 -16.21 6.90
CA LYS A 364 -16.60 -16.39 8.28
C LYS A 364 -15.58 -17.16 9.12
N THR A 365 -15.03 -18.24 8.58
CA THR A 365 -14.02 -19.04 9.27
C THR A 365 -12.72 -18.23 9.48
N GLY A 366 -12.21 -17.57 8.45
CA GLY A 366 -10.99 -16.77 8.54
C GLY A 366 -11.12 -15.60 9.52
N MET A 367 -12.22 -14.86 9.44
CA MET A 367 -12.51 -13.74 10.33
C MET A 367 -12.69 -14.20 11.79
N GLY A 368 -13.38 -15.30 12.03
CA GLY A 368 -13.51 -15.89 13.37
C GLY A 368 -12.16 -16.29 13.97
N LEU A 369 -11.31 -16.94 13.18
CA LEU A 369 -9.94 -17.29 13.60
C LEU A 369 -9.10 -16.05 13.92
N MET A 370 -9.23 -14.97 13.13
CA MET A 370 -8.56 -13.70 13.41
C MET A 370 -9.04 -13.09 14.73
N HIS A 371 -10.35 -13.05 14.96
CA HIS A 371 -10.95 -12.59 16.22
C HIS A 371 -10.41 -13.34 17.42
N ASP A 372 -10.41 -14.67 17.37
CA ASP A 372 -9.97 -15.56 18.47
C ASP A 372 -8.48 -15.40 18.78
N ASN A 373 -7.68 -15.01 17.78
CA ASN A 373 -6.24 -14.87 17.89
C ASN A 373 -5.76 -13.41 17.99
N TRP A 374 -6.67 -12.47 18.25
CA TRP A 374 -6.37 -11.05 18.43
C TRP A 374 -5.66 -10.38 17.24
N LEU A 375 -5.86 -10.90 16.03
CA LEU A 375 -5.61 -10.16 14.82
C LEU A 375 -6.84 -9.30 14.54
N ILE A 376 -6.63 -7.99 14.40
CA ILE A 376 -7.68 -7.04 14.04
C ILE A 376 -7.58 -6.77 12.55
N PRO A 377 -8.50 -7.31 11.75
CA PRO A 377 -8.46 -7.10 10.31
C PRO A 377 -9.13 -5.79 9.91
N ALA A 378 -8.54 -5.12 8.89
CA ALA A 378 -9.24 -4.17 8.05
C ALA A 378 -9.73 -4.89 6.78
N GLY A 379 -11.00 -5.23 6.78
CA GLY A 379 -11.63 -5.94 5.67
C GLY A 379 -12.13 -4.98 4.59
N THR A 380 -11.78 -5.22 3.33
CA THR A 380 -12.30 -4.43 2.21
C THR A 380 -13.43 -5.17 1.50
N LEU A 381 -14.44 -4.42 1.05
CA LEU A 381 -15.49 -4.87 0.13
C LEU A 381 -15.38 -4.08 -1.18
N ILE A 382 -15.72 -4.70 -2.30
CA ILE A 382 -15.83 -4.04 -3.59
C ILE A 382 -17.32 -3.81 -3.88
N VAL A 383 -17.71 -2.56 -4.07
CA VAL A 383 -19.09 -2.14 -4.40
C VAL A 383 -19.13 -1.69 -5.84
N GLY A 384 -20.07 -2.23 -6.61
CA GLY A 384 -20.23 -1.90 -8.02
C GLY A 384 -19.20 -2.55 -8.94
N ALA A 385 -18.80 -3.79 -8.62
CA ALA A 385 -17.96 -4.60 -9.51
C ALA A 385 -18.66 -4.86 -10.85
N PRO A 386 -17.93 -5.01 -11.97
CA PRO A 386 -18.54 -5.45 -13.21
C PRO A 386 -19.35 -6.73 -13.03
N GLU A 387 -20.53 -6.79 -13.63
CA GLU A 387 -21.49 -7.92 -13.53
C GLU A 387 -22.04 -8.18 -12.11
N GLU A 388 -21.85 -7.27 -11.15
CA GLU A 388 -22.50 -7.35 -9.83
C GLU A 388 -24.02 -7.22 -10.02
N THR A 389 -24.79 -8.12 -9.41
CA THR A 389 -26.24 -8.13 -9.41
C THR A 389 -26.79 -7.71 -8.05
N GLU A 390 -28.07 -7.36 -7.98
CA GLU A 390 -28.73 -7.07 -6.70
C GLU A 390 -28.64 -8.25 -5.72
N GLU A 391 -28.73 -9.48 -6.21
CA GLU A 391 -28.59 -10.69 -5.39
C GLU A 391 -27.17 -10.81 -4.79
N ASP A 392 -26.13 -10.39 -5.51
CA ASP A 392 -24.74 -10.36 -5.01
C ASP A 392 -24.61 -9.36 -3.86
N VAL A 393 -25.26 -8.19 -3.97
CA VAL A 393 -25.27 -7.18 -2.90
C VAL A 393 -26.02 -7.70 -1.67
N ILE A 394 -27.19 -8.33 -1.86
CA ILE A 394 -27.97 -8.93 -0.76
C ILE A 394 -27.11 -9.96 0.01
N LYS A 395 -26.45 -10.88 -0.70
CA LYS A 395 -25.55 -11.86 -0.07
C LYS A 395 -24.39 -11.22 0.67
N THR A 396 -23.93 -10.07 0.21
CA THR A 396 -22.86 -9.32 0.91
C THR A 396 -23.40 -8.65 2.17
N ILE A 397 -24.65 -8.14 2.16
CA ILE A 397 -25.36 -7.63 3.35
C ILE A 397 -25.57 -8.74 4.37
N GLU A 398 -26.02 -9.93 3.94
CA GLU A 398 -26.17 -11.10 4.81
C GLU A 398 -24.85 -11.51 5.47
N LEU A 399 -23.76 -11.50 4.71
CA LEU A 399 -22.42 -11.75 5.25
C LEU A 399 -22.03 -10.71 6.31
N MET A 400 -22.38 -9.43 6.13
CA MET A 400 -22.14 -8.39 7.15
C MET A 400 -22.89 -8.67 8.45
N ASP A 401 -24.13 -9.17 8.36
CA ASP A 401 -24.90 -9.57 9.54
C ASP A 401 -24.27 -10.77 10.27
N ASP A 402 -23.71 -11.73 9.52
CA ASP A 402 -22.96 -12.87 10.08
C ASP A 402 -21.66 -12.45 10.78
N LEU A 403 -21.02 -11.37 10.31
CA LEU A 403 -19.75 -10.87 10.85
C LEU A 403 -19.91 -9.83 11.97
N LYS A 404 -21.12 -9.43 12.34
CA LYS A 404 -21.39 -8.33 13.28
C LYS A 404 -20.65 -8.45 14.62
N ASP A 405 -20.44 -9.68 15.12
CA ASP A 405 -19.80 -9.96 16.40
C ASP A 405 -18.29 -10.30 16.26
N VAL A 406 -17.71 -10.05 15.10
CA VAL A 406 -16.28 -10.24 14.84
C VAL A 406 -15.57 -8.88 14.87
N ARG A 407 -14.62 -8.72 15.80
CA ARG A 407 -13.82 -7.49 15.93
C ARG A 407 -13.06 -7.21 14.64
N SER A 408 -13.43 -6.13 13.96
CA SER A 408 -12.82 -5.74 12.68
C SER A 408 -13.24 -4.33 12.26
N LEU A 409 -12.48 -3.74 11.35
CA LEU A 409 -12.95 -2.61 10.54
C LEU A 409 -13.34 -3.16 9.17
N ILE A 410 -14.51 -2.85 8.67
CA ILE A 410 -14.94 -3.23 7.31
C ILE A 410 -15.19 -1.99 6.48
N VAL A 411 -14.45 -1.87 5.37
CA VAL A 411 -14.40 -0.69 4.52
C VAL A 411 -14.97 -1.02 3.14
N PRO A 412 -16.14 -0.51 2.78
CA PRO A 412 -16.68 -0.64 1.43
C PRO A 412 -15.94 0.32 0.49
N LEU A 413 -15.41 -0.20 -0.61
CA LEU A 413 -14.66 0.53 -1.63
C LEU A 413 -15.37 0.44 -2.96
N PHE A 414 -15.57 1.57 -3.63
CA PHE A 414 -16.15 1.57 -4.97
C PHE A 414 -15.17 0.98 -5.98
N PHE A 415 -15.72 0.25 -6.94
CA PHE A 415 -14.93 -0.41 -7.96
C PHE A 415 -14.09 0.60 -8.76
N VAL A 416 -12.81 0.30 -8.85
CA VAL A 416 -11.82 1.03 -9.67
C VAL A 416 -11.26 0.06 -10.71
N PRO A 417 -11.31 0.39 -12.02
CA PRO A 417 -10.84 -0.49 -13.08
C PRO A 417 -9.31 -0.64 -13.05
N MET A 418 -8.85 -1.77 -12.52
CA MET A 418 -7.43 -2.15 -12.45
C MET A 418 -7.24 -3.61 -12.87
N GLY A 419 -6.00 -4.06 -12.90
CA GLY A 419 -5.65 -5.44 -13.24
C GLY A 419 -6.13 -5.82 -14.64
N ARG A 420 -6.81 -6.96 -14.74
CA ARG A 420 -7.41 -7.42 -16.00
C ARG A 420 -8.71 -6.67 -16.34
N LEU A 421 -9.30 -5.99 -15.36
CA LEU A 421 -10.52 -5.17 -15.53
C LEU A 421 -10.19 -3.69 -15.85
N LYS A 422 -8.95 -3.37 -16.22
CA LYS A 422 -8.51 -2.00 -16.54
C LYS A 422 -9.35 -1.31 -17.63
N GLY A 423 -10.02 -2.06 -18.49
CA GLY A 423 -10.88 -1.53 -19.55
C GLY A 423 -12.34 -1.29 -19.16
N GLU A 424 -12.73 -1.72 -17.95
CA GLU A 424 -14.09 -1.58 -17.48
C GLU A 424 -14.42 -0.15 -17.06
N GLU A 425 -15.70 0.15 -16.92
CA GLU A 425 -16.16 1.45 -16.44
C GLU A 425 -16.02 1.58 -14.92
N TRP A 426 -15.70 2.79 -14.46
CA TRP A 426 -15.74 3.14 -13.04
C TRP A 426 -17.17 3.06 -12.52
N PHE A 427 -17.32 2.67 -11.25
CA PHE A 427 -18.61 2.79 -10.57
C PHE A 427 -19.08 4.25 -10.53
N LYS A 428 -20.31 4.49 -10.98
CA LYS A 428 -20.91 5.82 -11.13
C LYS A 428 -22.07 6.03 -10.16
N GLU A 429 -22.33 7.29 -9.82
CA GLU A 429 -23.45 7.67 -8.95
C GLU A 429 -24.81 7.15 -9.46
N THR A 430 -24.99 7.11 -10.79
CA THR A 430 -26.20 6.60 -11.42
C THR A 430 -26.41 5.10 -11.26
N GLN A 431 -25.39 4.36 -10.81
CA GLN A 431 -25.45 2.92 -10.56
C GLN A 431 -25.70 2.59 -9.08
N MET A 432 -25.70 3.62 -8.21
CA MET A 432 -25.96 3.45 -6.78
C MET A 432 -27.43 3.07 -6.54
N THR A 433 -27.68 1.88 -6.00
CA THR A 433 -29.02 1.41 -5.63
C THR A 433 -29.27 1.58 -4.14
N ASN A 434 -30.52 1.36 -3.70
CA ASN A 434 -30.86 1.32 -2.27
C ASN A 434 -30.13 0.20 -1.54
N LEU A 435 -29.87 -0.94 -2.19
CA LEU A 435 -29.11 -2.04 -1.61
C LEU A 435 -27.64 -1.67 -1.37
N HIS A 436 -27.01 -0.93 -2.29
CA HIS A 436 -25.66 -0.39 -2.05
C HIS A 436 -25.64 0.56 -0.85
N GLN A 437 -26.66 1.43 -0.70
CA GLN A 437 -26.74 2.34 0.46
C GLN A 437 -26.94 1.55 1.76
N GLU A 438 -27.74 0.49 1.75
CA GLU A 438 -27.91 -0.41 2.89
C GLU A 438 -26.59 -1.11 3.26
N LEU A 439 -25.85 -1.62 2.27
CA LEU A 439 -24.53 -2.22 2.50
C LEU A 439 -23.54 -1.21 3.13
N LEU A 440 -23.50 0.03 2.63
CA LEU A 440 -22.68 1.09 3.22
C LEU A 440 -23.08 1.39 4.67
N ALA A 441 -24.39 1.44 4.95
CA ALA A 441 -24.92 1.64 6.31
C ALA A 441 -24.52 0.49 7.24
N LYS A 442 -24.62 -0.76 6.79
CA LYS A 442 -24.19 -1.94 7.56
C LYS A 442 -22.70 -1.92 7.90
N CYS A 443 -21.85 -1.51 6.95
CA CYS A 443 -20.42 -1.35 7.21
C CYS A 443 -20.15 -0.24 8.25
N LEU A 444 -20.88 0.86 8.19
CA LEU A 444 -20.78 1.95 9.17
C LEU A 444 -21.26 1.50 10.57
N GLU A 445 -22.39 0.81 10.66
CA GLU A 445 -22.91 0.23 11.91
C GLU A 445 -21.88 -0.73 12.53
N HIS A 446 -21.25 -1.58 11.71
CA HIS A 446 -20.18 -2.47 12.14
C HIS A 446 -18.99 -1.69 12.71
N GLY A 447 -18.52 -0.66 12.01
CA GLY A 447 -17.44 0.21 12.48
C GLY A 447 -17.76 0.92 13.79
N ILE A 448 -18.99 1.43 13.96
CA ILE A 448 -19.45 2.08 15.20
C ILE A 448 -19.51 1.06 16.34
N ARG A 449 -20.00 -0.16 16.11
CA ARG A 449 -20.07 -1.23 17.12
C ARG A 449 -18.72 -1.52 17.77
N TRP A 450 -17.66 -1.52 16.98
CA TRP A 450 -16.30 -1.86 17.42
C TRP A 450 -15.43 -0.63 17.75
N ALA A 451 -15.95 0.61 17.52
CA ALA A 451 -15.17 1.84 17.65
C ALA A 451 -14.52 2.00 19.03
N ASP A 452 -15.29 1.81 20.10
CA ASP A 452 -14.79 2.01 21.47
C ASP A 452 -13.64 1.03 21.77
N GLU A 453 -13.81 -0.26 21.45
CA GLU A 453 -12.76 -1.26 21.67
C GLU A 453 -11.53 -1.00 20.79
N LEU A 454 -11.72 -0.58 19.53
CA LEU A 454 -10.61 -0.30 18.60
C LEU A 454 -9.84 0.98 18.95
N ILE A 455 -10.47 1.94 19.62
CA ILE A 455 -9.81 3.16 20.11
C ILE A 455 -8.97 2.88 21.36
N ASP A 456 -9.40 1.95 22.19
CA ASP A 456 -8.73 1.58 23.45
C ASP A 456 -7.51 0.65 23.22
N LEU A 457 -7.37 0.07 22.02
CA LEU A 457 -6.25 -0.80 21.61
C LEU A 457 -5.08 0.00 21.06
#